data_d3b4d05e8bdd1b2f2d080b1e2831003a
#
_entry.id   d3b4d05e8bdd1b2f2d080b1e2831003a
#
_cell.length_a   1.000
_cell.length_b   1.000
_cell.length_c   1.000
_cell.angle_alpha   90.00
_cell.angle_beta   90.00
_cell.angle_gamma   90.00
#
_symmetry.space_group_name_H-M   'P 1'
#
loop_
_entity.id
_entity.type
_entity.pdbx_description
1 polymer ?
#
loop_
_entity_poly.entity_id
_entity_poly.type
_entity_poly.pdbx_seq_one_letter_code
_entity_poly.pdbx_strand_id
1 'polypeptide(L)'
;MSNDYPDRIVLSSQPAHCNQEQLVRLRSGVAAWNKWRDENYGNVDVDLSGADLKGTDLRDANLAEVNLTGSDLSGAALEGAIFYNALLGTANLCEANLIGVSLSDAYLNGANLSGANLSEALINDAHFHGAQLAGAKLIRANLIRTNLTLANLAGADLSEASLVEAKLQSADLTGANLTGCDLTHALLIGTRVEKSTLSRCRIYGISAWDLIGTPEAQDSLIITPQGEPEVTTDNLKVAQFIYLILANEELRDVIGTIGKKAVLILGRFGGGGIEVLRAIAKGLRGSGYLPMLFEFAVPENKTYTETVRTLAGLARFVIVDLSGPSVPQELYATVPHTKIPFVPILEKGKQPYAMFVDLFEYDWVLRPIIEFDST
;
A
#
# COMPACT_ATOMS: atom_id res chain seq x y z
N MET A 1 18.03 1.99 17.20
CA MET A 1 17.73 1.13 18.36
C MET A 1 17.10 -0.12 17.79
N SER A 2 17.79 -1.24 17.92
CA SER A 2 17.41 -2.54 17.35
C SER A 2 16.21 -3.10 18.12
N ASN A 3 15.08 -3.25 17.42
CA ASN A 3 13.96 -4.03 17.94
C ASN A 3 14.28 -5.51 17.76
N ASP A 4 14.93 -6.08 18.74
CA ASP A 4 15.00 -7.53 18.91
C ASP A 4 13.64 -8.03 19.41
N TYR A 5 12.74 -8.37 18.47
CA TYR A 5 11.61 -9.24 18.78
C TYR A 5 12.10 -10.69 18.70
N PRO A 6 11.82 -11.52 19.67
CA PRO A 6 12.25 -12.91 19.60
C PRO A 6 11.43 -13.67 18.56
N ASP A 7 12.01 -13.88 17.38
CA ASP A 7 11.53 -14.82 16.33
C ASP A 7 11.75 -16.28 16.76
N ARG A 8 11.30 -16.65 17.94
CA ARG A 8 11.36 -18.04 18.41
C ARG A 8 10.08 -18.45 19.13
N ILE A 9 8.96 -18.54 18.41
CA ILE A 9 8.02 -19.60 18.72
C ILE A 9 8.51 -20.82 17.92
N VAL A 10 9.40 -21.60 18.52
CA VAL A 10 9.72 -22.93 18.04
C VAL A 10 8.44 -23.72 18.17
N LEU A 11 7.73 -23.95 17.05
CA LEU A 11 6.67 -24.94 16.98
C LEU A 11 7.32 -26.30 17.33
N SER A 12 7.17 -26.73 18.57
CA SER A 12 7.61 -28.06 18.97
C SER A 12 6.81 -29.06 18.14
N SER A 13 7.50 -29.94 17.43
CA SER A 13 6.90 -31.01 16.64
C SER A 13 6.29 -32.15 17.48
N GLN A 14 5.96 -31.87 18.73
CA GLN A 14 5.22 -32.80 19.60
C GLN A 14 3.72 -32.65 19.34
N PRO A 15 2.96 -33.74 19.26
CA PRO A 15 1.50 -33.64 19.17
C PRO A 15 0.98 -32.83 20.36
N ALA A 16 0.11 -31.85 20.08
CA ALA A 16 -0.48 -31.01 21.08
C ALA A 16 -1.22 -31.86 22.13
N HIS A 17 -0.77 -31.78 23.37
CA HIS A 17 -1.39 -32.50 24.48
C HIS A 17 -2.30 -31.54 25.25
N CYS A 18 -3.54 -31.40 24.76
CA CYS A 18 -4.59 -30.72 25.49
C CYS A 18 -4.71 -31.22 26.92
N ASN A 19 -4.68 -30.33 27.90
CA ASN A 19 -4.92 -30.67 29.29
C ASN A 19 -6.38 -31.07 29.48
N GLN A 20 -6.63 -32.38 29.62
CA GLN A 20 -7.98 -32.93 29.67
C GLN A 20 -8.76 -32.45 30.89
N GLU A 21 -8.13 -32.21 32.02
CA GLU A 21 -8.81 -31.68 33.21
C GLU A 21 -9.32 -30.26 32.97
N GLN A 22 -8.47 -29.41 32.37
CA GLN A 22 -8.84 -28.04 32.01
C GLN A 22 -9.97 -28.03 30.96
N LEU A 23 -9.88 -28.91 29.94
CA LEU A 23 -10.92 -29.05 28.91
C LEU A 23 -12.28 -29.50 29.51
N VAL A 24 -12.28 -30.48 30.39
CA VAL A 24 -13.48 -30.93 31.09
C VAL A 24 -14.08 -29.78 31.91
N ARG A 25 -13.21 -28.99 32.59
CA ARG A 25 -13.64 -27.84 33.35
C ARG A 25 -14.28 -26.76 32.47
N LEU A 26 -13.68 -26.43 31.34
CA LEU A 26 -14.28 -25.49 30.40
C LEU A 26 -15.64 -25.99 29.89
N ARG A 27 -15.73 -27.28 29.53
CA ARG A 27 -16.97 -27.91 29.07
C ARG A 27 -18.05 -28.01 30.14
N SER A 28 -17.70 -27.90 31.42
CA SER A 28 -18.68 -27.89 32.51
C SER A 28 -19.47 -26.59 32.63
N GLY A 29 -19.04 -25.55 31.92
CA GLY A 29 -19.74 -24.28 31.75
C GLY A 29 -18.88 -23.06 32.07
N VAL A 30 -19.16 -21.98 31.35
CA VAL A 30 -18.36 -20.73 31.36
C VAL A 30 -18.32 -20.10 32.76
N ALA A 31 -19.41 -20.10 33.52
CA ALA A 31 -19.42 -19.50 34.86
C ALA A 31 -18.45 -20.22 35.82
N ALA A 32 -18.42 -21.55 35.80
CA ALA A 32 -17.49 -22.35 36.60
C ALA A 32 -16.02 -22.16 36.10
N TRP A 33 -15.84 -22.08 34.79
CA TRP A 33 -14.56 -21.81 34.20
C TRP A 33 -14.02 -20.44 34.61
N ASN A 34 -14.81 -19.38 34.44
CA ASN A 34 -14.38 -18.00 34.77
C ASN A 34 -14.03 -17.86 36.23
N LYS A 35 -14.84 -18.44 37.14
CA LYS A 35 -14.50 -18.46 38.56
C LYS A 35 -13.16 -19.14 38.84
N TRP A 36 -12.91 -20.28 38.20
CA TRP A 36 -11.64 -20.98 38.34
C TRP A 36 -10.47 -20.16 37.76
N ARG A 37 -10.69 -19.48 36.62
CA ARG A 37 -9.69 -18.57 36.02
C ARG A 37 -9.35 -17.45 36.97
N ASP A 38 -10.32 -16.81 37.60
CA ASP A 38 -10.09 -15.69 38.52
C ASP A 38 -9.27 -16.14 39.74
N GLU A 39 -9.52 -17.37 40.25
CA GLU A 39 -8.80 -17.95 41.40
C GLU A 39 -7.37 -18.39 41.05
N ASN A 40 -7.07 -18.65 39.77
CA ASN A 40 -5.81 -19.25 39.33
C ASN A 40 -5.05 -18.40 38.27
N TYR A 41 -5.52 -17.18 37.99
CA TYR A 41 -4.91 -16.31 36.98
C TYR A 41 -3.45 -16.02 37.32
N GLY A 42 -2.56 -16.20 36.32
CA GLY A 42 -1.12 -16.02 36.47
C GLY A 42 -0.38 -17.10 37.29
N ASN A 43 -1.11 -18.08 37.87
CA ASN A 43 -0.51 -19.17 38.64
C ASN A 43 -0.55 -20.53 37.91
N VAL A 44 -1.41 -20.66 36.90
CA VAL A 44 -1.58 -21.91 36.14
C VAL A 44 -1.61 -21.62 34.66
N ASP A 45 -0.69 -22.24 33.92
CA ASP A 45 -0.73 -22.24 32.47
C ASP A 45 -1.89 -23.08 31.98
N VAL A 46 -2.67 -22.52 31.04
CA VAL A 46 -3.82 -23.22 30.49
C VAL A 46 -3.50 -23.70 29.06
N ASP A 47 -3.48 -25.01 28.87
CA ASP A 47 -3.20 -25.64 27.60
C ASP A 47 -4.42 -26.42 27.08
N LEU A 48 -5.08 -25.82 26.09
CA LEU A 48 -6.21 -26.40 25.34
C LEU A 48 -5.82 -26.60 23.86
N SER A 49 -4.52 -26.74 23.59
CA SER A 49 -4.02 -26.94 22.23
C SER A 49 -4.62 -28.20 21.60
N GLY A 50 -5.09 -28.10 20.34
CA GLY A 50 -5.76 -29.19 19.64
C GLY A 50 -7.11 -29.61 20.22
N ALA A 51 -7.68 -28.87 21.18
CA ALA A 51 -8.97 -29.19 21.76
C ALA A 51 -10.10 -29.12 20.72
N ASP A 52 -11.02 -30.10 20.78
CA ASP A 52 -12.27 -30.02 20.02
C ASP A 52 -13.31 -29.23 20.84
N LEU A 53 -13.55 -27.99 20.40
CA LEU A 53 -14.51 -27.04 20.96
C LEU A 53 -15.55 -26.60 19.92
N LYS A 54 -15.73 -27.41 18.89
CA LYS A 54 -16.65 -27.15 17.79
C LYS A 54 -18.07 -26.92 18.27
N GLY A 55 -18.69 -25.80 17.84
CA GLY A 55 -20.07 -25.45 18.15
C GLY A 55 -20.36 -25.24 19.63
N THR A 56 -19.32 -25.13 20.49
CA THR A 56 -19.52 -24.92 21.92
C THR A 56 -20.00 -23.51 22.24
N ASP A 57 -20.78 -23.38 23.34
CA ASP A 57 -21.16 -22.07 23.87
C ASP A 57 -20.07 -21.61 24.87
N LEU A 58 -19.29 -20.63 24.44
CA LEU A 58 -18.18 -20.03 25.18
C LEU A 58 -18.37 -18.52 25.31
N ARG A 59 -19.60 -18.03 25.23
CA ARG A 59 -19.90 -16.61 25.40
C ARG A 59 -19.39 -16.10 26.74
N ASP A 60 -18.73 -14.94 26.73
CA ASP A 60 -18.11 -14.31 27.90
C ASP A 60 -17.05 -15.17 28.61
N ALA A 61 -16.51 -16.22 27.96
CA ALA A 61 -15.47 -17.05 28.55
C ALA A 61 -14.14 -16.26 28.67
N ASN A 62 -13.51 -16.34 29.83
CA ASN A 62 -12.17 -15.82 30.05
C ASN A 62 -11.11 -16.82 29.56
N LEU A 63 -10.69 -16.64 28.30
CA LEU A 63 -9.67 -17.43 27.62
C LEU A 63 -8.36 -16.62 27.43
N ALA A 64 -8.15 -15.58 28.24
CA ALA A 64 -6.93 -14.79 28.22
C ALA A 64 -5.69 -15.66 28.52
N GLU A 65 -4.61 -15.46 27.71
CA GLU A 65 -3.33 -16.18 27.84
C GLU A 65 -3.44 -17.71 27.69
N VAL A 66 -4.55 -18.23 27.16
CA VAL A 66 -4.77 -19.68 26.96
C VAL A 66 -4.07 -20.13 25.68
N ASN A 67 -3.40 -21.28 25.72
CA ASN A 67 -2.92 -21.94 24.51
C ASN A 67 -4.06 -22.74 23.85
N LEU A 68 -4.54 -22.28 22.71
CA LEU A 68 -5.54 -22.88 21.85
C LEU A 68 -4.96 -23.23 20.46
N THR A 69 -3.64 -23.34 20.36
CA THR A 69 -2.97 -23.65 19.10
C THR A 69 -3.55 -24.91 18.46
N GLY A 70 -3.99 -24.81 17.20
CA GLY A 70 -4.56 -25.93 16.44
C GLY A 70 -5.89 -26.46 16.95
N SER A 71 -6.58 -25.79 17.90
CA SER A 71 -7.90 -26.19 18.38
C SER A 71 -8.99 -26.00 17.31
N ASP A 72 -10.07 -26.76 17.41
CA ASP A 72 -11.28 -26.59 16.58
C ASP A 72 -12.36 -25.84 17.37
N LEU A 73 -12.57 -24.58 17.03
CA LEU A 73 -13.61 -23.69 17.56
C LEU A 73 -14.64 -23.36 16.45
N SER A 74 -14.71 -24.16 15.37
CA SER A 74 -15.61 -23.89 14.26
C SER A 74 -17.06 -23.83 14.70
N GLY A 75 -17.78 -22.78 14.28
CA GLY A 75 -19.18 -22.53 14.65
C GLY A 75 -19.41 -22.28 16.13
N ALA A 76 -18.38 -22.08 16.96
CA ALA A 76 -18.55 -21.79 18.38
C ALA A 76 -19.21 -20.41 18.60
N ALA A 77 -20.00 -20.29 19.67
CA ALA A 77 -20.50 -19.00 20.13
C ALA A 77 -19.49 -18.40 21.12
N LEU A 78 -18.88 -17.28 20.72
CA LEU A 78 -17.73 -16.63 21.39
C LEU A 78 -17.99 -15.15 21.65
N GLU A 79 -19.22 -14.69 21.58
CA GLU A 79 -19.58 -13.30 21.82
C GLU A 79 -19.08 -12.85 23.19
N GLY A 80 -18.36 -11.72 23.23
CA GLY A 80 -17.82 -11.15 24.46
C GLY A 80 -16.70 -11.96 25.12
N ALA A 81 -16.28 -13.09 24.56
CA ALA A 81 -15.18 -13.88 25.10
C ALA A 81 -13.86 -13.08 25.11
N ILE A 82 -12.97 -13.39 26.04
CA ILE A 82 -11.71 -12.68 26.25
C ILE A 82 -10.55 -13.61 25.85
N PHE A 83 -9.84 -13.27 24.77
CA PHE A 83 -8.66 -13.95 24.26
C PHE A 83 -7.40 -13.07 24.33
N TYR A 84 -7.37 -12.13 25.27
CA TYR A 84 -6.19 -11.27 25.44
C TYR A 84 -4.91 -12.12 25.53
N ASN A 85 -3.91 -11.83 24.67
CA ASN A 85 -2.63 -12.55 24.63
C ASN A 85 -2.74 -14.09 24.47
N ALA A 86 -3.87 -14.62 23.94
CA ALA A 86 -4.06 -16.05 23.73
C ALA A 86 -3.30 -16.56 22.49
N LEU A 87 -2.89 -17.83 22.52
CA LEU A 87 -2.24 -18.50 21.41
C LEU A 87 -3.27 -19.27 20.59
N LEU A 88 -3.63 -18.78 19.41
CA LEU A 88 -4.61 -19.34 18.48
C LEU A 88 -3.97 -19.72 17.14
N GLY A 89 -2.65 -19.89 17.11
CA GLY A 89 -1.94 -20.26 15.89
C GLY A 89 -2.57 -21.49 15.26
N THR A 90 -2.87 -21.45 13.94
CA THR A 90 -3.52 -22.51 13.17
C THR A 90 -4.85 -23.04 13.73
N ALA A 91 -5.47 -22.37 14.69
CA ALA A 91 -6.81 -22.73 15.18
C ALA A 91 -7.88 -22.58 14.10
N ASN A 92 -8.89 -23.41 14.16
CA ASN A 92 -10.06 -23.34 13.26
C ASN A 92 -11.21 -22.61 13.95
N LEU A 93 -11.49 -21.37 13.52
CA LEU A 93 -12.60 -20.52 13.98
C LEU A 93 -13.61 -20.26 12.82
N CYS A 94 -13.62 -21.15 11.82
CA CYS A 94 -14.51 -21.02 10.67
C CYS A 94 -15.98 -20.89 11.13
N GLU A 95 -16.68 -19.87 10.60
CA GLU A 95 -18.09 -19.60 10.92
C GLU A 95 -18.38 -19.35 12.42
N ALA A 96 -17.35 -19.13 13.26
CA ALA A 96 -17.56 -18.81 14.67
C ALA A 96 -18.19 -17.42 14.84
N ASN A 97 -19.00 -17.27 15.90
CA ASN A 97 -19.56 -15.97 16.28
C ASN A 97 -18.68 -15.30 17.33
N LEU A 98 -17.92 -14.29 16.89
CA LEU A 98 -16.91 -13.55 17.65
C LEU A 98 -17.32 -12.08 17.86
N ILE A 99 -18.63 -11.77 17.85
CA ILE A 99 -19.09 -10.38 18.03
C ILE A 99 -18.59 -9.83 19.37
N GLY A 100 -17.95 -8.64 19.33
CA GLY A 100 -17.46 -7.96 20.53
C GLY A 100 -16.36 -8.70 21.29
N VAL A 101 -15.75 -9.73 20.69
CA VAL A 101 -14.65 -10.49 21.31
C VAL A 101 -13.45 -9.59 21.57
N SER A 102 -12.71 -9.86 22.65
CA SER A 102 -11.40 -9.24 22.91
C SER A 102 -10.28 -10.16 22.45
N LEU A 103 -9.62 -9.80 21.36
CA LEU A 103 -8.46 -10.49 20.77
C LEU A 103 -7.18 -9.61 20.80
N SER A 104 -7.16 -8.59 21.65
CA SER A 104 -5.99 -7.70 21.74
C SER A 104 -4.74 -8.51 22.07
N ASP A 105 -3.63 -8.23 21.38
CA ASP A 105 -2.34 -8.93 21.53
C ASP A 105 -2.37 -10.45 21.26
N ALA A 106 -3.48 -11.01 20.76
CA ALA A 106 -3.61 -12.44 20.49
C ALA A 106 -2.82 -12.89 19.25
N TYR A 107 -2.40 -14.16 19.24
CA TYR A 107 -1.58 -14.77 18.17
C TYR A 107 -2.42 -15.72 17.33
N LEU A 108 -2.89 -15.26 16.16
CA LEU A 108 -3.74 -16.02 15.23
C LEU A 108 -3.02 -16.34 13.91
N ASN A 109 -1.70 -16.47 13.95
CA ASN A 109 -0.93 -16.74 12.72
C ASN A 109 -1.40 -18.04 12.05
N GLY A 110 -1.81 -17.95 10.78
CA GLY A 110 -2.32 -19.07 10.01
C GLY A 110 -3.67 -19.64 10.50
N ALA A 111 -4.37 -18.99 11.43
CA ALA A 111 -5.70 -19.43 11.87
C ALA A 111 -6.75 -19.30 10.76
N ASN A 112 -7.77 -20.16 10.79
CA ASN A 112 -8.89 -20.12 9.85
C ASN A 112 -10.12 -19.45 10.50
N LEU A 113 -10.43 -18.24 10.06
CA LEU A 113 -11.60 -17.46 10.47
C LEU A 113 -12.55 -17.23 9.28
N SER A 114 -12.50 -18.08 8.27
CA SER A 114 -13.36 -17.92 7.08
C SER A 114 -14.83 -17.90 7.47
N GLY A 115 -15.56 -16.87 7.02
CA GLY A 115 -16.98 -16.67 7.35
C GLY A 115 -17.28 -16.32 8.81
N ALA A 116 -16.28 -16.16 9.68
CA ALA A 116 -16.49 -15.79 11.08
C ALA A 116 -17.07 -14.36 11.21
N ASN A 117 -17.81 -14.13 12.29
CA ASN A 117 -18.35 -12.80 12.58
C ASN A 117 -17.58 -12.13 13.72
N LEU A 118 -16.67 -11.21 13.37
CA LEU A 118 -15.85 -10.40 14.27
C LEU A 118 -16.35 -8.95 14.36
N SER A 119 -17.63 -8.70 14.09
CA SER A 119 -18.17 -7.34 14.18
C SER A 119 -17.96 -6.77 15.59
N GLU A 120 -17.52 -5.51 15.68
CA GLU A 120 -17.23 -4.79 16.93
C GLU A 120 -16.13 -5.43 17.81
N ALA A 121 -15.35 -6.38 17.26
CA ALA A 121 -14.27 -7.04 17.99
C ALA A 121 -13.10 -6.07 18.28
N LEU A 122 -12.45 -6.26 19.42
CA LEU A 122 -11.23 -5.58 19.82
C LEU A 122 -10.02 -6.44 19.42
N ILE A 123 -9.33 -6.06 18.33
CA ILE A 123 -8.29 -6.86 17.68
C ILE A 123 -6.94 -6.10 17.64
N ASN A 124 -6.85 -4.99 18.36
CA ASN A 124 -5.66 -4.16 18.32
C ASN A 124 -4.39 -4.92 18.73
N ASP A 125 -3.28 -4.62 18.06
CA ASP A 125 -1.96 -5.23 18.27
C ASP A 125 -1.89 -6.76 18.04
N ALA A 126 -2.97 -7.40 17.53
CA ALA A 126 -3.02 -8.84 17.31
C ALA A 126 -2.23 -9.28 16.06
N HIS A 127 -1.85 -10.56 16.04
CA HIS A 127 -1.02 -11.18 15.00
C HIS A 127 -1.85 -12.13 14.12
N PHE A 128 -2.20 -11.70 12.92
CA PHE A 128 -2.96 -12.46 11.91
C PHE A 128 -2.13 -12.81 10.67
N HIS A 129 -0.82 -12.94 10.82
CA HIS A 129 0.04 -13.26 9.68
C HIS A 129 -0.41 -14.55 8.98
N GLY A 130 -0.75 -14.46 7.69
CA GLY A 130 -1.21 -15.59 6.88
C GLY A 130 -2.56 -16.18 7.28
N ALA A 131 -3.35 -15.53 8.15
CA ALA A 131 -4.66 -16.00 8.56
C ALA A 131 -5.66 -15.99 7.41
N GLN A 132 -6.64 -16.90 7.45
CA GLN A 132 -7.74 -17.01 6.49
C GLN A 132 -8.97 -16.30 7.05
N LEU A 133 -9.35 -15.18 6.46
CA LEU A 133 -10.47 -14.32 6.84
C LEU A 133 -11.46 -14.15 5.67
N ALA A 134 -11.43 -15.06 4.69
CA ALA A 134 -12.27 -14.93 3.51
C ALA A 134 -13.76 -14.92 3.92
N GLY A 135 -14.48 -13.88 3.45
CA GLY A 135 -15.90 -13.68 3.77
C GLY A 135 -16.21 -13.36 5.23
N ALA A 136 -15.20 -13.10 6.08
CA ALA A 136 -15.42 -12.74 7.47
C ALA A 136 -16.08 -11.35 7.60
N LYS A 137 -16.85 -11.14 8.67
CA LYS A 137 -17.43 -9.84 9.02
C LYS A 137 -16.58 -9.17 10.10
N LEU A 138 -16.02 -8.01 9.77
CA LEU A 138 -15.19 -7.18 10.67
C LEU A 138 -15.78 -5.78 10.82
N ILE A 139 -17.11 -5.67 10.69
CA ILE A 139 -17.82 -4.40 10.71
C ILE A 139 -17.56 -3.66 12.03
N ARG A 140 -17.03 -2.42 11.95
CA ARG A 140 -16.66 -1.61 13.12
C ARG A 140 -15.65 -2.26 14.07
N ALA A 141 -14.91 -3.27 13.61
CA ALA A 141 -13.85 -3.87 14.42
C ALA A 141 -12.68 -2.90 14.63
N ASN A 142 -12.04 -2.98 15.78
CA ASN A 142 -10.81 -2.25 16.08
C ASN A 142 -9.58 -3.10 15.74
N LEU A 143 -8.93 -2.81 14.61
CA LEU A 143 -7.75 -3.48 14.08
C LEU A 143 -6.49 -2.59 14.15
N ILE A 144 -6.46 -1.64 15.07
CA ILE A 144 -5.31 -0.71 15.22
C ILE A 144 -4.02 -1.52 15.44
N ARG A 145 -2.97 -1.23 14.65
CA ARG A 145 -1.65 -1.89 14.68
C ARG A 145 -1.67 -3.42 14.48
N THR A 146 -2.78 -3.98 14.02
CA THR A 146 -2.90 -5.42 13.75
C THR A 146 -1.98 -5.84 12.59
N ASN A 147 -1.30 -6.98 12.74
CA ASN A 147 -0.48 -7.57 11.68
C ASN A 147 -1.30 -8.53 10.80
N LEU A 148 -1.77 -8.06 9.67
CA LEU A 148 -2.50 -8.80 8.63
C LEU A 148 -1.62 -9.16 7.42
N THR A 149 -0.30 -9.15 7.57
CA THR A 149 0.62 -9.49 6.47
C THR A 149 0.29 -10.89 5.93
N LEU A 150 0.17 -11.02 4.59
CA LEU A 150 -0.20 -12.25 3.89
C LEU A 150 -1.59 -12.83 4.26
N ALA A 151 -2.42 -12.10 5.01
CA ALA A 151 -3.77 -12.58 5.35
C ALA A 151 -4.68 -12.60 4.11
N ASN A 152 -5.56 -13.58 4.05
CA ASN A 152 -6.61 -13.67 3.04
C ASN A 152 -7.91 -13.06 3.58
N LEU A 153 -8.25 -11.87 3.11
CA LEU A 153 -9.46 -11.11 3.44
C LEU A 153 -10.42 -11.03 2.25
N ALA A 154 -10.30 -11.95 1.29
CA ALA A 154 -11.13 -11.91 0.08
C ALA A 154 -12.62 -11.95 0.43
N GLY A 155 -13.39 -10.96 -0.07
CA GLY A 155 -14.81 -10.81 0.20
C GLY A 155 -15.18 -10.48 1.65
N ALA A 156 -14.22 -10.13 2.51
CA ALA A 156 -14.51 -9.74 3.89
C ALA A 156 -15.22 -8.38 3.95
N ASP A 157 -16.07 -8.19 4.96
CA ASP A 157 -16.71 -6.92 5.25
C ASP A 157 -16.00 -6.21 6.41
N LEU A 158 -15.18 -5.20 6.07
CA LEU A 158 -14.45 -4.35 7.00
C LEU A 158 -15.10 -2.97 7.16
N SER A 159 -16.36 -2.79 6.74
CA SER A 159 -16.99 -1.47 6.75
C SER A 159 -16.92 -0.81 8.14
N GLU A 160 -16.55 0.47 8.15
CA GLU A 160 -16.37 1.29 9.36
C GLU A 160 -15.31 0.76 10.35
N ALA A 161 -14.47 -0.20 9.96
CA ALA A 161 -13.40 -0.71 10.82
C ALA A 161 -12.24 0.29 10.96
N SER A 162 -11.57 0.26 12.11
CA SER A 162 -10.33 1.01 12.34
C SER A 162 -9.12 0.16 12.02
N LEU A 163 -8.39 0.50 10.97
CA LEU A 163 -7.16 -0.15 10.50
C LEU A 163 -5.93 0.79 10.65
N VAL A 164 -6.00 1.71 11.61
CA VAL A 164 -4.92 2.67 11.87
C VAL A 164 -3.62 1.93 12.17
N GLU A 165 -2.55 2.26 11.42
CA GLU A 165 -1.23 1.62 11.52
C GLU A 165 -1.24 0.09 11.26
N ALA A 166 -2.32 -0.47 10.70
CA ALA A 166 -2.39 -1.89 10.38
C ALA A 166 -1.41 -2.27 9.27
N LYS A 167 -0.85 -3.49 9.37
CA LYS A 167 0.09 -4.05 8.40
C LYS A 167 -0.67 -5.00 7.47
N LEU A 168 -0.88 -4.59 6.22
CA LEU A 168 -1.60 -5.32 5.16
C LEU A 168 -0.67 -5.74 4.01
N GLN A 169 0.65 -5.77 4.22
CA GLN A 169 1.59 -6.11 3.16
C GLN A 169 1.28 -7.50 2.57
N SER A 170 1.13 -7.54 1.25
CA SER A 170 0.80 -8.76 0.50
C SER A 170 -0.50 -9.46 0.94
N ALA A 171 -1.38 -8.78 1.66
CA ALA A 171 -2.71 -9.29 1.98
C ALA A 171 -3.60 -9.34 0.74
N ASP A 172 -4.58 -10.23 0.73
CA ASP A 172 -5.60 -10.32 -0.32
C ASP A 172 -6.92 -9.69 0.15
N LEU A 173 -7.24 -8.51 -0.41
CA LEU A 173 -8.50 -7.77 -0.19
C LEU A 173 -9.43 -7.88 -1.41
N THR A 174 -9.27 -8.90 -2.25
CA THR A 174 -10.11 -9.06 -3.46
C THR A 174 -11.58 -9.07 -3.09
N GLY A 175 -12.35 -8.12 -3.64
CA GLY A 175 -13.78 -7.99 -3.37
C GLY A 175 -14.15 -7.61 -1.94
N ALA A 176 -13.20 -7.22 -1.10
CA ALA A 176 -13.47 -6.80 0.28
C ALA A 176 -14.17 -5.42 0.31
N ASN A 177 -15.07 -5.24 1.28
CA ASN A 177 -15.74 -3.97 1.55
C ASN A 177 -15.01 -3.21 2.66
N LEU A 178 -14.30 -2.12 2.31
CA LEU A 178 -13.63 -1.24 3.26
C LEU A 178 -14.35 0.11 3.42
N THR A 179 -15.61 0.21 3.01
CA THR A 179 -16.34 1.48 3.04
C THR A 179 -16.30 2.14 4.43
N GLY A 180 -15.81 3.38 4.49
CA GLY A 180 -15.75 4.15 5.74
C GLY A 180 -14.63 3.71 6.71
N CYS A 181 -13.70 2.84 6.30
CA CYS A 181 -12.55 2.44 7.12
C CYS A 181 -11.64 3.62 7.46
N ASP A 182 -11.00 3.55 8.62
CA ASP A 182 -9.83 4.37 8.92
C ASP A 182 -8.54 3.59 8.64
N LEU A 183 -7.86 3.95 7.55
CA LEU A 183 -6.58 3.39 7.09
C LEU A 183 -5.40 4.35 7.36
N THR A 184 -5.56 5.26 8.32
CA THR A 184 -4.49 6.22 8.69
C THR A 184 -3.20 5.46 9.01
N HIS A 185 -2.11 5.82 8.31
CA HIS A 185 -0.79 5.19 8.44
C HIS A 185 -0.73 3.68 8.17
N ALA A 186 -1.76 3.08 7.57
CA ALA A 186 -1.75 1.67 7.20
C ALA A 186 -0.73 1.36 6.08
N LEU A 187 -0.19 0.13 6.09
CA LEU A 187 0.81 -0.34 5.13
C LEU A 187 0.18 -1.32 4.14
N LEU A 188 -0.05 -0.90 2.89
CA LEU A 188 -0.66 -1.69 1.82
C LEU A 188 0.34 -2.02 0.69
N ILE A 189 1.56 -2.40 1.04
CA ILE A 189 2.61 -2.70 0.04
C ILE A 189 2.37 -4.09 -0.57
N GLY A 190 2.24 -4.17 -1.90
CA GLY A 190 1.97 -5.43 -2.60
C GLY A 190 0.59 -6.03 -2.30
N THR A 191 -0.31 -5.26 -1.70
CA THR A 191 -1.66 -5.71 -1.32
C THR A 191 -2.54 -5.87 -2.57
N ARG A 192 -3.29 -6.96 -2.65
CA ARG A 192 -4.28 -7.17 -3.71
C ARG A 192 -5.59 -6.48 -3.36
N VAL A 193 -6.02 -5.54 -4.23
CA VAL A 193 -7.23 -4.71 -4.03
C VAL A 193 -8.25 -4.87 -5.17
N GLU A 194 -8.11 -5.93 -5.96
CA GLU A 194 -9.00 -6.20 -7.10
C GLU A 194 -10.47 -6.24 -6.63
N LYS A 195 -11.34 -5.44 -7.28
CA LYS A 195 -12.78 -5.37 -6.96
C LYS A 195 -13.13 -5.00 -5.52
N SER A 196 -12.20 -4.51 -4.73
CA SER A 196 -12.49 -4.01 -3.38
C SER A 196 -13.19 -2.65 -3.43
N THR A 197 -13.89 -2.28 -2.36
CA THR A 197 -14.53 -0.97 -2.20
C THR A 197 -13.80 -0.18 -1.11
N LEU A 198 -13.27 1.00 -1.48
CA LEU A 198 -12.53 1.91 -0.59
C LEU A 198 -13.24 3.25 -0.40
N SER A 199 -14.53 3.33 -0.69
CA SER A 199 -15.30 4.58 -0.61
C SER A 199 -15.32 5.16 0.79
N ARG A 200 -15.11 6.47 0.90
CA ARG A 200 -15.13 7.23 2.18
C ARG A 200 -14.10 6.77 3.21
N CYS A 201 -13.05 6.07 2.79
CA CYS A 201 -11.96 5.70 3.70
C CYS A 201 -11.15 6.94 4.09
N ARG A 202 -10.71 7.01 5.35
CA ARG A 202 -9.64 7.92 5.78
C ARG A 202 -8.30 7.27 5.48
N ILE A 203 -7.47 7.94 4.69
CA ILE A 203 -6.21 7.38 4.16
C ILE A 203 -5.01 8.31 4.43
N TYR A 204 -5.10 9.15 5.45
CA TYR A 204 -4.01 10.03 5.84
C TYR A 204 -2.75 9.23 6.19
N GLY A 205 -1.63 9.53 5.53
CA GLY A 205 -0.35 8.84 5.77
C GLY A 205 -0.26 7.39 5.31
N ILE A 206 -1.21 6.89 4.52
CA ILE A 206 -1.20 5.53 3.99
C ILE A 206 0.04 5.27 3.14
N SER A 207 0.61 4.06 3.22
CA SER A 207 1.67 3.56 2.33
C SER A 207 1.09 2.49 1.40
N ALA A 208 0.65 2.91 0.21
CA ALA A 208 -0.02 2.05 -0.78
C ALA A 208 0.84 1.93 -2.05
N TRP A 209 1.88 1.09 -1.99
CA TRP A 209 2.81 0.86 -3.10
C TRP A 209 2.61 -0.54 -3.69
N ASP A 210 2.87 -0.68 -5.00
CA ASP A 210 2.83 -1.96 -5.71
C ASP A 210 1.50 -2.71 -5.54
N LEU A 211 0.39 -1.99 -5.46
CA LEU A 211 -0.94 -2.58 -5.35
C LEU A 211 -1.25 -3.47 -6.54
N ILE A 212 -1.84 -4.63 -6.29
CA ILE A 212 -2.24 -5.61 -7.30
C ILE A 212 -3.73 -5.46 -7.59
N GLY A 213 -4.06 -5.22 -8.86
CA GLY A 213 -5.45 -4.98 -9.30
C GLY A 213 -5.93 -3.55 -9.06
N THR A 214 -7.21 -3.32 -9.30
CA THR A 214 -7.88 -2.03 -9.12
C THR A 214 -9.12 -2.19 -8.26
N PRO A 215 -9.35 -1.27 -7.30
CA PRO A 215 -10.62 -1.22 -6.58
C PRO A 215 -11.80 -1.00 -7.53
N GLU A 216 -12.96 -1.54 -7.20
CA GLU A 216 -14.21 -1.26 -7.88
C GLU A 216 -14.71 0.16 -7.60
N ALA A 217 -14.54 0.63 -6.35
CA ALA A 217 -14.85 1.99 -5.94
C ALA A 217 -13.78 2.54 -4.99
N GLN A 218 -13.43 3.82 -5.17
CA GLN A 218 -12.48 4.56 -4.34
C GLN A 218 -12.84 6.05 -4.26
N ASP A 219 -14.12 6.36 -4.17
CA ASP A 219 -14.62 7.71 -4.10
C ASP A 219 -14.53 8.31 -2.68
N SER A 220 -14.42 9.65 -2.62
CA SER A 220 -14.44 10.40 -1.37
C SER A 220 -13.41 9.94 -0.34
N LEU A 221 -12.20 9.59 -0.78
CA LEU A 221 -11.09 9.23 0.10
C LEU A 221 -10.62 10.45 0.90
N ILE A 222 -10.66 10.38 2.25
CA ILE A 222 -10.31 11.48 3.14
C ILE A 222 -8.78 11.48 3.37
N ILE A 223 -8.12 12.59 2.99
CA ILE A 223 -6.65 12.73 3.03
C ILE A 223 -6.13 13.59 4.19
N THR A 224 -7.02 14.06 5.05
CA THR A 224 -6.69 14.86 6.25
C THR A 224 -6.77 14.03 7.52
N PRO A 225 -5.99 14.38 8.57
CA PRO A 225 -6.07 13.68 9.85
C PRO A 225 -7.44 13.81 10.49
N GLN A 226 -7.72 12.96 11.46
CA GLN A 226 -8.96 13.02 12.22
C GLN A 226 -9.04 14.33 13.02
N GLY A 227 -10.20 14.99 12.98
CA GLY A 227 -10.43 16.25 13.69
C GLY A 227 -10.09 17.52 12.90
N GLU A 228 -9.50 17.38 11.71
CA GLU A 228 -9.31 18.49 10.77
C GLU A 228 -10.43 18.55 9.72
N PRO A 229 -10.63 19.70 9.05
CA PRO A 229 -11.57 19.80 7.92
C PRO A 229 -11.25 18.75 6.86
N GLU A 230 -12.27 18.02 6.41
CA GLU A 230 -12.09 16.94 5.46
C GLU A 230 -11.77 17.46 4.06
N VAL A 231 -10.66 16.96 3.51
CA VAL A 231 -10.28 17.12 2.10
C VAL A 231 -10.34 15.75 1.47
N THR A 232 -11.04 15.61 0.35
CA THR A 232 -11.28 14.32 -0.30
C THR A 232 -10.70 14.25 -1.72
N THR A 233 -10.42 13.04 -2.17
CA THR A 233 -10.05 12.71 -3.56
C THR A 233 -10.63 11.36 -3.93
N ASP A 234 -10.76 11.10 -5.23
CA ASP A 234 -11.30 9.84 -5.76
C ASP A 234 -10.23 8.90 -6.32
N ASN A 235 -8.97 9.11 -5.94
CA ASN A 235 -7.86 8.28 -6.40
C ASN A 235 -6.79 8.08 -5.31
N LEU A 236 -6.57 6.84 -4.92
CA LEU A 236 -5.63 6.47 -3.86
C LEU A 236 -4.18 6.91 -4.14
N LYS A 237 -3.71 6.79 -5.40
CA LYS A 237 -2.36 7.23 -5.79
C LYS A 237 -2.21 8.74 -5.71
N VAL A 238 -3.25 9.48 -6.13
CA VAL A 238 -3.30 10.94 -6.01
C VAL A 238 -3.31 11.36 -4.55
N ALA A 239 -4.11 10.69 -3.72
CA ALA A 239 -4.18 10.94 -2.28
C ALA A 239 -2.80 10.79 -1.61
N GLN A 240 -2.11 9.67 -1.89
CA GLN A 240 -0.78 9.40 -1.35
C GLN A 240 0.23 10.45 -1.82
N PHE A 241 0.18 10.85 -3.09
CA PHE A 241 1.07 11.90 -3.62
C PHE A 241 0.81 13.26 -2.93
N ILE A 242 -0.46 13.64 -2.76
CA ILE A 242 -0.82 14.87 -2.03
C ILE A 242 -0.29 14.82 -0.60
N TYR A 243 -0.47 13.71 0.11
CA TYR A 243 0.06 13.53 1.46
C TYR A 243 1.58 13.73 1.49
N LEU A 244 2.34 13.10 0.58
CA LEU A 244 3.81 13.24 0.52
C LEU A 244 4.24 14.69 0.31
N ILE A 245 3.53 15.45 -0.53
CA ILE A 245 3.80 16.87 -0.74
C ILE A 245 3.47 17.68 0.51
N LEU A 246 2.34 17.43 1.16
CA LEU A 246 1.93 18.18 2.33
C LEU A 246 2.78 17.90 3.56
N ALA A 247 3.17 16.64 3.75
CA ALA A 247 3.94 16.19 4.90
C ALA A 247 5.45 16.47 4.79
N ASN A 248 5.96 16.79 3.59
CA ASN A 248 7.40 16.98 3.37
C ASN A 248 7.71 18.32 2.69
N GLU A 249 8.30 19.24 3.47
CA GLU A 249 8.66 20.58 2.99
C GLU A 249 9.73 20.54 1.90
N GLU A 250 10.71 19.66 2.02
CA GLU A 250 11.77 19.49 1.03
C GLU A 250 11.22 19.01 -0.32
N LEU A 251 10.24 18.09 -0.32
CA LEU A 251 9.55 17.67 -1.54
C LEU A 251 8.76 18.80 -2.18
N ARG A 252 8.07 19.63 -1.38
CA ARG A 252 7.38 20.83 -1.91
C ARG A 252 8.35 21.77 -2.61
N ASP A 253 9.50 22.02 -1.99
CA ASP A 253 10.53 22.91 -2.55
C ASP A 253 11.16 22.33 -3.82
N VAL A 254 11.42 21.00 -3.83
CA VAL A 254 11.94 20.30 -5.00
C VAL A 254 10.93 20.38 -6.16
N ILE A 255 9.65 20.07 -5.93
CA ILE A 255 8.60 20.12 -6.95
C ILE A 255 8.43 21.56 -7.46
N GLY A 256 8.40 22.54 -6.56
CA GLY A 256 8.33 23.95 -6.91
C GLY A 256 9.55 24.44 -7.72
N THR A 257 10.71 23.88 -7.45
CA THR A 257 11.95 24.16 -8.18
C THR A 257 11.98 23.47 -9.54
N ILE A 258 11.61 22.18 -9.61
CA ILE A 258 11.54 21.43 -10.87
C ILE A 258 10.59 22.13 -11.84
N GLY A 259 9.37 22.40 -11.47
CA GLY A 259 8.37 23.03 -12.34
C GLY A 259 8.74 24.43 -12.83
N LYS A 260 9.60 25.17 -12.09
CA LYS A 260 10.04 26.53 -12.47
C LYS A 260 11.36 26.57 -13.22
N LYS A 261 12.25 25.60 -13.00
CA LYS A 261 13.65 25.66 -13.44
C LYS A 261 14.09 24.47 -14.29
N ALA A 262 13.36 23.34 -14.29
CA ALA A 262 13.76 22.17 -15.06
C ALA A 262 13.67 22.42 -16.56
N VAL A 263 14.70 22.00 -17.29
CA VAL A 263 14.77 22.06 -18.76
C VAL A 263 15.16 20.67 -19.26
N LEU A 264 14.30 20.06 -20.03
CA LEU A 264 14.61 18.77 -20.66
C LEU A 264 15.40 19.05 -21.96
N ILE A 265 16.53 18.38 -22.13
CA ILE A 265 17.37 18.48 -23.33
C ILE A 265 17.35 17.12 -24.03
N LEU A 266 16.83 17.09 -25.24
CA LEU A 266 16.75 15.94 -26.11
C LEU A 266 17.65 16.13 -27.33
N GLY A 267 18.46 15.13 -27.69
CA GLY A 267 19.29 15.22 -28.84
C GLY A 267 20.00 13.92 -29.22
N ARG A 268 20.89 13.99 -30.22
CA ARG A 268 21.63 12.84 -30.70
C ARG A 268 22.89 12.58 -29.88
N PHE A 269 23.31 11.32 -29.80
CA PHE A 269 24.43 10.85 -28.99
C PHE A 269 25.65 10.39 -29.84
N GLY A 270 25.66 10.58 -31.16
CA GLY A 270 26.76 10.24 -32.04
C GLY A 270 27.34 11.46 -32.76
N GLY A 271 28.62 11.40 -33.20
CA GLY A 271 29.24 12.40 -34.05
C GLY A 271 29.39 13.80 -33.42
N GLY A 272 29.75 13.89 -32.14
CA GLY A 272 29.98 15.16 -31.43
C GLY A 272 28.74 15.84 -30.87
N GLY A 273 27.54 15.28 -31.07
CA GLY A 273 26.26 15.88 -30.58
C GLY A 273 26.16 16.00 -29.06
N ILE A 274 26.71 15.06 -28.31
CA ILE A 274 26.64 15.07 -26.86
C ILE A 274 27.43 16.23 -26.22
N GLU A 275 28.56 16.63 -26.81
CA GLU A 275 29.35 17.73 -26.32
C GLU A 275 28.58 19.04 -26.40
N VAL A 276 27.86 19.26 -27.50
CA VAL A 276 26.97 20.42 -27.68
C VAL A 276 25.86 20.43 -26.62
N LEU A 277 25.20 19.33 -26.41
CA LEU A 277 24.13 19.23 -25.40
C LEU A 277 24.65 19.45 -23.97
N ARG A 278 25.86 18.96 -23.66
CA ARG A 278 26.55 19.22 -22.39
C ARG A 278 26.95 20.71 -22.24
N ALA A 279 27.39 21.36 -23.33
CA ALA A 279 27.69 22.79 -23.31
C ALA A 279 26.41 23.62 -23.04
N ILE A 280 25.29 23.28 -23.69
CA ILE A 280 23.98 23.90 -23.44
C ILE A 280 23.58 23.70 -21.98
N ALA A 281 23.69 22.48 -21.46
CA ALA A 281 23.37 22.17 -20.08
C ALA A 281 24.22 22.98 -19.08
N LYS A 282 25.51 23.19 -19.40
CA LYS A 282 26.42 24.04 -18.60
C LYS A 282 25.95 25.50 -18.60
N GLY A 283 25.59 26.05 -19.77
CA GLY A 283 25.06 27.41 -19.89
C GLY A 283 23.75 27.61 -19.12
N LEU A 284 22.85 26.66 -19.21
CA LEU A 284 21.59 26.68 -18.46
C LEU A 284 21.81 26.68 -16.95
N ARG A 285 22.75 25.88 -16.45
CA ARG A 285 23.12 25.90 -15.01
C ARG A 285 23.63 27.26 -14.57
N GLY A 286 24.50 27.90 -15.42
CA GLY A 286 24.97 29.26 -15.18
C GLY A 286 23.85 30.31 -15.13
N SER A 287 22.74 30.06 -15.80
CA SER A 287 21.54 30.91 -15.83
C SER A 287 20.49 30.52 -14.77
N GLY A 288 20.81 29.59 -13.84
CA GLY A 288 19.94 29.20 -12.75
C GLY A 288 18.85 28.16 -13.11
N TYR A 289 18.95 27.54 -14.30
CA TYR A 289 18.08 26.44 -14.70
C TYR A 289 18.62 25.07 -14.23
N LEU A 290 17.76 24.07 -14.19
CA LEU A 290 18.05 22.68 -13.85
C LEU A 290 17.97 21.81 -15.14
N PRO A 291 19.06 21.62 -15.90
CA PRO A 291 19.01 20.83 -17.10
C PRO A 291 18.92 19.33 -16.80
N MET A 292 17.96 18.68 -17.44
CA MET A 292 17.79 17.23 -17.49
C MET A 292 18.23 16.77 -18.89
N LEU A 293 19.43 16.23 -18.99
CA LEU A 293 19.95 15.69 -20.25
C LEU A 293 19.54 14.22 -20.35
N PHE A 294 18.71 13.90 -21.33
CA PHE A 294 18.29 12.53 -21.58
C PHE A 294 19.26 11.86 -22.56
N GLU A 295 20.08 10.96 -22.05
CA GLU A 295 21.02 10.16 -22.84
C GLU A 295 20.36 8.86 -23.29
N PHE A 296 20.08 8.72 -24.60
CA PHE A 296 19.60 7.48 -25.18
C PHE A 296 20.74 6.47 -25.27
N ALA A 297 20.97 5.67 -24.25
CA ALA A 297 21.77 4.45 -24.42
C ALA A 297 20.92 3.46 -25.23
N VAL A 298 21.48 2.85 -26.28
CA VAL A 298 20.77 1.87 -27.11
C VAL A 298 20.48 0.61 -26.25
N PRO A 299 19.27 0.39 -25.74
CA PRO A 299 18.89 -0.88 -25.18
C PRO A 299 17.95 -1.61 -26.14
N GLU A 300 18.19 -2.87 -26.25
CA GLU A 300 17.26 -3.81 -26.84
C GLU A 300 15.94 -3.81 -26.01
N ASN A 301 14.83 -3.39 -26.64
CA ASN A 301 13.45 -3.58 -26.16
C ASN A 301 12.83 -2.64 -25.10
N LYS A 302 13.15 -1.34 -25.02
CA LYS A 302 12.29 -0.39 -24.27
C LYS A 302 11.91 0.84 -25.09
N THR A 303 10.61 1.18 -25.10
CA THR A 303 10.11 2.45 -25.68
C THR A 303 10.39 3.58 -24.69
N TYR A 304 11.27 4.49 -25.07
CA TYR A 304 11.59 5.71 -24.29
C TYR A 304 10.48 6.76 -24.27
N THR A 305 9.46 6.58 -25.07
CA THR A 305 8.37 7.54 -25.27
C THR A 305 7.70 7.94 -23.95
N GLU A 306 7.44 6.96 -23.06
CA GLU A 306 6.78 7.25 -21.79
C GLU A 306 7.69 8.03 -20.84
N THR A 307 8.97 7.68 -20.77
CA THR A 307 9.95 8.39 -19.96
C THR A 307 10.14 9.83 -20.44
N VAL A 308 10.27 10.04 -21.77
CA VAL A 308 10.39 11.38 -22.35
C VAL A 308 9.13 12.22 -22.10
N ARG A 309 7.93 11.61 -22.23
CA ARG A 309 6.67 12.30 -21.93
C ARG A 309 6.58 12.72 -20.46
N THR A 310 6.95 11.85 -19.54
CA THR A 310 6.97 12.15 -18.10
C THR A 310 7.94 13.27 -17.77
N LEU A 311 9.18 13.20 -18.26
CA LEU A 311 10.20 14.24 -18.03
C LEU A 311 9.83 15.58 -18.69
N ALA A 312 9.22 15.54 -19.88
CA ALA A 312 8.68 16.72 -20.52
C ALA A 312 7.59 17.39 -19.68
N GLY A 313 6.65 16.59 -19.14
CA GLY A 313 5.59 17.10 -18.25
C GLY A 313 6.11 17.78 -16.98
N LEU A 314 7.31 17.46 -16.53
CA LEU A 314 7.99 18.09 -15.38
C LEU A 314 8.83 19.33 -15.78
N ALA A 315 9.14 19.49 -17.07
CA ALA A 315 10.01 20.55 -17.53
C ALA A 315 9.26 21.87 -17.76
N ARG A 316 9.93 22.99 -17.52
CA ARG A 316 9.43 24.32 -17.89
C ARG A 316 9.40 24.52 -19.41
N PHE A 317 10.41 23.97 -20.11
CA PHE A 317 10.50 23.89 -21.57
C PHE A 317 11.46 22.75 -21.96
N VAL A 318 11.41 22.37 -23.24
CA VAL A 318 12.26 21.32 -23.82
C VAL A 318 13.14 21.91 -24.91
N ILE A 319 14.45 21.64 -24.86
CA ILE A 319 15.36 21.92 -25.97
C ILE A 319 15.56 20.64 -26.79
N VAL A 320 15.44 20.76 -28.10
CA VAL A 320 15.49 19.60 -29.00
C VAL A 320 16.50 19.84 -30.11
N ASP A 321 17.54 19.00 -30.17
CA ASP A 321 18.50 19.01 -31.30
C ASP A 321 17.93 18.20 -32.48
N LEU A 322 17.64 18.91 -33.57
CA LEU A 322 17.09 18.37 -34.81
C LEU A 322 18.16 17.92 -35.80
N SER A 323 19.44 18.00 -35.47
CA SER A 323 20.54 17.74 -36.39
C SER A 323 20.73 16.25 -36.73
N GLY A 324 19.93 15.34 -36.19
CA GLY A 324 20.08 13.91 -36.42
C GLY A 324 18.79 13.11 -36.28
N PRO A 325 18.77 11.82 -36.72
CA PRO A 325 17.58 11.02 -36.84
C PRO A 325 17.05 10.42 -35.50
N SER A 326 17.75 10.59 -34.39
CA SER A 326 17.52 9.84 -33.17
C SER A 326 16.37 10.34 -32.27
N VAL A 327 15.77 11.50 -32.58
CA VAL A 327 14.78 12.16 -31.70
C VAL A 327 13.34 12.24 -32.27
N PRO A 328 13.08 12.05 -33.57
CA PRO A 328 11.77 12.37 -34.16
C PRO A 328 10.61 11.54 -33.60
N GLN A 329 10.84 10.27 -33.28
CA GLN A 329 9.77 9.36 -32.86
C GLN A 329 9.22 9.69 -31.46
N GLU A 330 10.09 10.02 -30.52
CA GLU A 330 9.75 10.44 -29.17
C GLU A 330 9.04 11.79 -29.16
N LEU A 331 9.46 12.71 -30.05
CA LEU A 331 8.81 14.01 -30.21
C LEU A 331 7.41 13.90 -30.75
N TYR A 332 7.22 13.09 -31.78
CA TYR A 332 5.90 12.84 -32.38
C TYR A 332 4.90 12.31 -31.36
N ALA A 333 5.38 11.50 -30.44
CA ALA A 333 4.54 10.94 -29.36
C ALA A 333 4.36 11.92 -28.18
N THR A 334 5.22 12.96 -28.04
CA THR A 334 5.24 13.83 -26.86
C THR A 334 4.64 15.20 -27.14
N VAL A 335 5.04 15.86 -28.24
CA VAL A 335 4.62 17.23 -28.58
C VAL A 335 3.11 17.42 -28.64
N PRO A 336 2.31 16.53 -29.27
CA PRO A 336 0.86 16.72 -29.33
C PRO A 336 0.15 16.65 -27.97
N HIS A 337 0.78 16.03 -26.97
CA HIS A 337 0.19 15.74 -25.67
C HIS A 337 0.69 16.61 -24.53
N THR A 338 1.73 17.44 -24.78
CA THR A 338 2.36 18.32 -23.77
C THR A 338 2.33 19.76 -24.26
N LYS A 339 1.58 20.64 -23.58
CA LYS A 339 1.46 22.07 -23.93
C LYS A 339 2.57 22.90 -23.26
N ILE A 340 3.82 22.47 -23.36
CA ILE A 340 5.01 23.19 -22.86
C ILE A 340 5.86 23.68 -24.04
N PRO A 341 6.63 24.78 -23.89
CA PRO A 341 7.45 25.28 -24.98
C PRO A 341 8.52 24.27 -25.40
N PHE A 342 8.58 23.97 -26.71
CA PHE A 342 9.67 23.24 -27.34
C PHE A 342 10.55 24.22 -28.09
N VAL A 343 11.87 24.20 -27.82
CA VAL A 343 12.87 25.04 -28.40
C VAL A 343 13.73 24.21 -29.36
N PRO A 344 13.46 24.23 -30.67
CA PRO A 344 14.24 23.47 -31.62
C PRO A 344 15.58 24.15 -31.87
N ILE A 345 16.64 23.34 -31.87
CA ILE A 345 17.98 23.77 -32.25
C ILE A 345 18.49 22.93 -33.43
N LEU A 346 19.36 23.50 -34.27
CA LEU A 346 19.87 22.87 -35.47
C LEU A 346 21.33 23.29 -35.72
N GLU A 347 22.18 22.33 -36.03
CA GLU A 347 23.56 22.59 -36.45
C GLU A 347 23.56 23.28 -37.84
N LYS A 348 24.29 24.37 -37.97
CA LYS A 348 24.40 25.12 -39.22
C LYS A 348 24.77 24.23 -40.41
N GLY A 349 24.08 24.43 -41.53
CA GLY A 349 24.27 23.67 -42.75
C GLY A 349 23.56 22.31 -42.75
N LYS A 350 22.89 21.92 -41.68
CA LYS A 350 21.99 20.75 -41.68
C LYS A 350 20.56 21.12 -41.98
N GLN A 351 19.78 20.13 -42.39
CA GLN A 351 18.33 20.27 -42.60
C GLN A 351 17.62 19.52 -41.48
N PRO A 352 16.53 20.07 -40.92
CA PRO A 352 15.73 19.35 -39.97
C PRO A 352 15.10 18.11 -40.62
N TYR A 353 14.93 17.04 -39.87
CA TYR A 353 14.30 15.85 -40.36
C TYR A 353 12.85 16.14 -40.83
N ALA A 354 12.46 15.59 -41.98
CA ALA A 354 11.18 15.91 -42.65
C ALA A 354 9.96 15.75 -41.71
N MET A 355 9.98 14.72 -40.87
CA MET A 355 8.91 14.47 -39.87
C MET A 355 8.75 15.61 -38.84
N PHE A 356 9.81 16.41 -38.59
CA PHE A 356 9.70 17.49 -37.61
C PHE A 356 8.93 18.69 -38.13
N VAL A 357 8.85 18.87 -39.45
CA VAL A 357 8.14 19.99 -40.08
C VAL A 357 6.68 20.03 -39.66
N ASP A 358 6.04 18.85 -39.50
CA ASP A 358 4.65 18.73 -39.08
C ASP A 358 4.43 19.18 -37.61
N LEU A 359 5.46 19.10 -36.77
CA LEU A 359 5.35 19.55 -35.37
C LEU A 359 5.29 21.07 -35.24
N PHE A 360 5.67 21.82 -36.27
CA PHE A 360 5.49 23.29 -36.30
C PHE A 360 4.01 23.73 -36.42
N GLU A 361 3.09 22.83 -36.59
CA GLU A 361 1.65 23.14 -36.50
C GLU A 361 1.20 23.46 -35.07
N TYR A 362 2.00 23.06 -34.06
CA TYR A 362 1.67 23.31 -32.67
C TYR A 362 2.24 24.66 -32.20
N ASP A 363 1.40 25.52 -31.60
CA ASP A 363 1.75 26.86 -31.12
C ASP A 363 2.86 26.88 -30.06
N TRP A 364 3.07 25.79 -29.36
CA TRP A 364 4.11 25.65 -28.32
C TRP A 364 5.45 25.16 -28.85
N VAL A 365 5.58 24.91 -30.14
CA VAL A 365 6.86 24.69 -30.80
C VAL A 365 7.39 26.04 -31.30
N LEU A 366 8.45 26.55 -30.68
CA LEU A 366 8.95 27.92 -30.90
C LEU A 366 9.58 28.06 -32.27
N ARG A 367 9.42 29.24 -32.87
CA ARG A 367 10.04 29.66 -34.15
C ARG A 367 10.78 30.97 -33.95
N PRO A 368 11.90 31.21 -34.68
CA PRO A 368 12.57 30.32 -35.62
C PRO A 368 13.36 29.21 -34.91
N ILE A 369 13.83 28.20 -35.69
CA ILE A 369 14.84 27.23 -35.24
C ILE A 369 16.11 27.98 -34.86
N ILE A 370 16.70 27.69 -33.73
CA ILE A 370 17.96 28.30 -33.29
C ILE A 370 19.13 27.53 -33.91
N GLU A 371 19.90 28.17 -34.79
CA GLU A 371 21.08 27.55 -35.37
C GLU A 371 22.31 27.70 -34.45
N PHE A 372 23.14 26.66 -34.38
CA PHE A 372 24.40 26.65 -33.65
C PHE A 372 25.57 26.15 -34.53
N ASP A 373 26.77 26.62 -34.27
CA ASP A 373 27.96 26.17 -34.95
C ASP A 373 28.46 24.84 -34.39
N SER A 374 28.93 23.92 -35.26
CA SER A 374 29.62 22.70 -34.82
C SER A 374 30.89 23.07 -34.04
N THR A 375 31.11 22.45 -32.89
CA THR A 375 32.33 22.62 -32.08
C THR A 375 33.54 21.96 -32.72
#